data_cec8b0d82684bccb190d067915cc38e8
#
_entry.id   cec8b0d82684bccb190d067915cc38e8
#
_cell.length_a   1.000
_cell.length_b   1.000
_cell.length_c   1.000
_cell.angle_alpha   90.00
_cell.angle_beta   90.00
_cell.angle_gamma   90.00
#
_symmetry.space_group_name_H-M   'P 1'
#
loop_
_entity.id
_entity.type
_entity.pdbx_description
1 polymer ?
#
loop_
_entity_poly.entity_id
_entity_poly.type
_entity_poly.pdbx_seq_one_letter_code
_entity_poly.pdbx_strand_id
1 'polypeptide(L)'
;TPSGVDNNRGTVHEPSLRADRTVTFIGHKLPAGTCHSVHSGDIKLYDLGVPEALNSHKPALRVLDREDYRELIEVPDEHSHKYTRGVLGMLTGSLEYPGAALMSVRAALNTGVGMVRFNANSHELRQLMIAHNPETVYFSGAPALQRVTVWAGGSGSSHDSLDKNRYLLHSPEPAILDAGACDLAAEYLATGKHLGSHKILTPHAAELERFLRIVHELAPETWKKHLGDAIVPSRKDIDAEPFRWVRAASELSGATVMLKGGYTLIAAPNGATYSVAGGS
;
A
#
# COMPACT_ATOMS: atom_id res chain seq x y z
N THR A 1 -17.00 -3.39 -23.14
CA THR A 1 -15.54 -3.44 -23.01
C THR A 1 -14.92 -3.62 -24.37
N PRO A 2 -13.83 -2.94 -24.71
CA PRO A 2 -13.15 -3.10 -25.99
C PRO A 2 -12.64 -4.55 -26.19
N SER A 3 -12.55 -5.00 -27.46
CA SER A 3 -12.01 -6.31 -27.77
C SER A 3 -10.56 -6.42 -27.30
N GLY A 4 -10.19 -7.59 -26.76
CA GLY A 4 -8.88 -7.84 -26.14
C GLY A 4 -8.81 -7.51 -24.66
N VAL A 5 -9.84 -6.89 -24.06
CA VAL A 5 -9.87 -6.58 -22.63
C VAL A 5 -10.77 -7.57 -21.87
N ASP A 6 -10.20 -8.30 -20.92
CA ASP A 6 -10.92 -9.26 -20.07
C ASP A 6 -11.61 -8.53 -18.90
N ASN A 7 -12.93 -8.61 -18.85
CA ASN A 7 -13.74 -7.98 -17.82
C ASN A 7 -13.60 -8.59 -16.42
N ASN A 8 -13.28 -9.88 -16.34
CA ASN A 8 -13.24 -10.63 -15.09
C ASN A 8 -11.89 -10.55 -14.41
N ARG A 9 -10.82 -10.59 -15.24
CA ARG A 9 -9.44 -10.53 -14.74
C ARG A 9 -8.86 -9.14 -14.74
N GLY A 10 -9.45 -8.22 -15.54
CA GLY A 10 -8.90 -6.89 -15.74
C GLY A 10 -7.65 -6.88 -16.60
N THR A 11 -7.39 -7.93 -17.37
CA THR A 11 -6.19 -8.08 -18.23
C THR A 11 -6.44 -7.58 -19.64
N VAL A 12 -5.35 -7.29 -20.35
CA VAL A 12 -5.37 -6.94 -21.78
C VAL A 12 -4.59 -7.99 -22.55
N HIS A 13 -5.21 -8.51 -23.61
CA HIS A 13 -4.61 -9.47 -24.53
C HIS A 13 -4.44 -8.82 -25.90
N GLU A 14 -3.24 -8.91 -26.45
CA GLU A 14 -2.97 -8.37 -27.78
C GLU A 14 -3.38 -9.37 -28.89
N PRO A 15 -3.95 -8.89 -29.99
CA PRO A 15 -4.26 -7.48 -30.29
C PRO A 15 -5.48 -6.97 -29.53
N SER A 16 -5.41 -5.73 -29.01
CA SER A 16 -6.47 -5.08 -28.27
C SER A 16 -6.89 -3.76 -28.92
N LEU A 17 -8.17 -3.43 -28.79
CA LEU A 17 -8.69 -2.14 -29.23
C LEU A 17 -8.56 -1.11 -28.12
N ARG A 18 -8.24 0.12 -28.50
CA ARG A 18 -8.39 1.30 -27.66
C ARG A 18 -9.57 2.10 -28.18
N ALA A 19 -10.57 2.27 -27.33
CA ALA A 19 -11.76 3.06 -27.64
C ALA A 19 -11.58 4.48 -27.11
N ASP A 20 -12.06 5.48 -27.84
CA ASP A 20 -12.17 6.86 -27.34
C ASP A 20 -13.28 6.96 -26.32
N ARG A 21 -14.36 6.16 -26.52
CA ARG A 21 -15.52 6.07 -25.61
C ARG A 21 -16.03 4.65 -25.50
N THR A 22 -16.42 4.28 -24.29
CA THR A 22 -17.05 2.99 -24.00
C THR A 22 -18.39 3.22 -23.32
N VAL A 23 -19.44 2.58 -23.84
CA VAL A 23 -20.73 2.49 -23.14
C VAL A 23 -20.73 1.16 -22.37
N THR A 24 -21.04 1.22 -21.08
CA THR A 24 -21.22 0.05 -20.24
C THR A 24 -22.57 0.09 -19.52
N PHE A 25 -23.07 -1.07 -19.14
CA PHE A 25 -24.39 -1.21 -18.55
C PHE A 25 -24.31 -1.81 -17.15
N ILE A 26 -25.23 -1.38 -16.29
CA ILE A 26 -25.47 -1.85 -14.91
C ILE A 26 -24.33 -1.47 -13.97
N GLY A 27 -23.07 -1.79 -14.31
CA GLY A 27 -21.91 -1.50 -13.46
C GLY A 27 -20.62 -1.39 -14.27
N HIS A 28 -19.66 -0.68 -13.72
CA HIS A 28 -18.30 -0.64 -14.26
C HIS A 28 -17.67 -2.04 -14.23
N LYS A 29 -16.85 -2.34 -15.23
CA LYS A 29 -16.10 -3.60 -15.29
C LYS A 29 -14.73 -3.40 -14.67
N LEU A 30 -14.11 -4.48 -14.18
CA LEU A 30 -12.85 -4.43 -13.45
C LEU A 30 -11.73 -3.59 -14.11
N PRO A 31 -11.52 -3.66 -15.45
CA PRO A 31 -10.50 -2.84 -16.13
C PRO A 31 -10.67 -1.33 -15.95
N ALA A 32 -11.92 -0.86 -15.75
CA ALA A 32 -12.20 0.57 -15.57
C ALA A 32 -11.57 1.16 -14.28
N GLY A 33 -11.30 0.33 -13.30
CA GLY A 33 -10.65 0.71 -12.04
C GLY A 33 -9.17 0.34 -11.95
N THR A 34 -8.51 0.03 -13.08
CA THR A 34 -7.09 -0.34 -13.13
C THR A 34 -6.35 0.48 -14.18
N CYS A 35 -5.03 0.29 -14.30
CA CYS A 35 -4.22 0.91 -15.34
C CYS A 35 -4.69 0.56 -16.78
N HIS A 36 -5.50 -0.48 -16.93
CA HIS A 36 -6.07 -0.90 -18.22
C HIS A 36 -7.31 -0.09 -18.64
N SER A 37 -7.78 0.84 -17.79
CA SER A 37 -8.84 1.80 -18.13
C SER A 37 -8.55 2.61 -19.40
N VAL A 38 -7.26 2.80 -19.73
CA VAL A 38 -6.80 3.49 -20.95
C VAL A 38 -7.31 2.85 -22.25
N HIS A 39 -7.68 1.57 -22.23
CA HIS A 39 -8.29 0.89 -23.37
C HIS A 39 -9.76 1.24 -23.56
N SER A 40 -10.44 1.71 -22.52
CA SER A 40 -11.86 2.00 -22.53
C SER A 40 -12.19 3.46 -22.86
N GLY A 41 -11.21 4.37 -22.79
CA GLY A 41 -11.43 5.79 -22.97
C GLY A 41 -12.44 6.38 -21.98
N ASP A 42 -13.24 7.33 -22.45
CA ASP A 42 -14.34 7.91 -21.66
C ASP A 42 -15.47 6.89 -21.47
N ILE A 43 -15.76 6.52 -20.22
CA ILE A 43 -16.73 5.47 -19.90
C ILE A 43 -18.06 6.08 -19.50
N LYS A 44 -19.12 5.79 -20.26
CA LYS A 44 -20.49 6.16 -19.93
C LYS A 44 -21.26 4.94 -19.40
N LEU A 45 -21.70 5.03 -18.15
CA LEU A 45 -22.49 4.00 -17.49
C LEU A 45 -24.00 4.29 -17.66
N TYR A 46 -24.76 3.26 -18.00
CA TYR A 46 -26.24 3.26 -17.96
C TYR A 46 -26.68 2.13 -17.02
N ASP A 47 -27.41 2.48 -15.96
CA ASP A 47 -27.88 1.54 -14.93
C ASP A 47 -29.04 0.64 -15.34
N LEU A 48 -29.71 0.98 -16.45
CA LEU A 48 -30.91 0.29 -16.99
C LEU A 48 -32.06 0.21 -15.99
N GLY A 49 -32.09 1.04 -14.94
CA GLY A 49 -33.16 1.05 -13.94
C GLY A 49 -33.18 -0.19 -13.03
N VAL A 50 -32.05 -0.90 -12.88
CA VAL A 50 -31.94 -2.11 -12.05
C VAL A 50 -30.90 -1.97 -10.90
N PRO A 51 -30.90 -0.85 -10.14
CA PRO A 51 -29.92 -0.63 -9.09
C PRO A 51 -29.98 -1.69 -7.98
N GLU A 52 -31.16 -2.23 -7.71
CA GLU A 52 -31.35 -3.26 -6.67
C GLU A 52 -30.59 -4.55 -6.98
N ALA A 53 -30.40 -4.90 -8.25
CA ALA A 53 -29.63 -6.07 -8.65
C ALA A 53 -28.13 -5.92 -8.28
N LEU A 54 -27.59 -4.68 -8.27
CA LEU A 54 -26.23 -4.40 -7.84
C LEU A 54 -26.07 -4.44 -6.33
N ASN A 55 -27.07 -4.01 -5.56
CA ASN A 55 -27.01 -3.96 -4.10
C ASN A 55 -26.85 -5.35 -3.46
N SER A 56 -27.27 -6.40 -4.17
CA SER A 56 -27.09 -7.80 -3.72
C SER A 56 -25.70 -8.36 -3.99
N HIS A 57 -24.85 -7.66 -4.76
CA HIS A 57 -23.53 -8.12 -5.16
C HIS A 57 -22.43 -7.29 -4.50
N LYS A 58 -21.48 -7.97 -3.86
CA LYS A 58 -20.27 -7.31 -3.34
C LYS A 58 -19.38 -6.95 -4.54
N PRO A 59 -18.99 -5.69 -4.71
CA PRO A 59 -18.10 -5.30 -5.79
C PRO A 59 -16.70 -5.94 -5.60
N ALA A 60 -16.10 -6.39 -6.69
CA ALA A 60 -14.74 -6.92 -6.67
C ALA A 60 -13.70 -5.81 -6.37
N LEU A 61 -14.00 -4.59 -6.86
CA LEU A 61 -13.16 -3.41 -6.72
C LEU A 61 -14.04 -2.17 -6.56
N ARG A 62 -13.73 -1.32 -5.58
CA ARG A 62 -14.34 0.01 -5.41
C ARG A 62 -13.33 1.07 -5.85
N VAL A 63 -13.69 1.92 -6.78
CA VAL A 63 -12.91 3.10 -7.15
C VAL A 63 -13.26 4.21 -6.18
N LEU A 64 -12.25 4.73 -5.49
CA LEU A 64 -12.42 5.82 -4.54
C LEU A 64 -12.42 7.15 -5.29
N ASP A 65 -13.37 8.00 -4.96
CA ASP A 65 -13.50 9.34 -5.50
C ASP A 65 -13.21 10.42 -4.45
N ARG A 66 -13.42 11.67 -4.83
CA ARG A 66 -13.12 12.81 -3.96
C ARG A 66 -14.05 12.90 -2.74
N GLU A 67 -15.25 12.36 -2.84
CA GLU A 67 -16.24 12.37 -1.75
C GLU A 67 -15.86 11.32 -0.71
N ASP A 68 -15.42 10.13 -1.14
CA ASP A 68 -14.89 9.10 -0.27
C ASP A 68 -13.72 9.64 0.60
N TYR A 69 -12.82 10.46 0.02
CA TYR A 69 -11.71 11.04 0.80
C TYR A 69 -12.17 12.04 1.84
N ARG A 70 -13.22 12.83 1.56
CA ARG A 70 -13.76 13.79 2.52
C ARG A 70 -14.34 13.12 3.76
N GLU A 71 -14.92 11.94 3.59
CA GLU A 71 -15.44 11.15 4.69
C GLU A 71 -14.33 10.49 5.53
N LEU A 72 -13.19 10.17 4.90
CA LEU A 72 -12.06 9.48 5.56
C LEU A 72 -11.10 10.44 6.30
N ILE A 73 -11.07 11.71 5.92
CA ILE A 73 -10.14 12.70 6.52
C ILE A 73 -10.85 13.44 7.63
N GLU A 74 -10.46 13.15 8.87
CA GLU A 74 -10.92 13.88 10.04
C GLU A 74 -10.30 15.29 10.06
N VAL A 75 -11.16 16.30 10.06
CA VAL A 75 -10.73 17.70 10.23
C VAL A 75 -10.57 17.98 11.73
N PRO A 76 -9.40 18.46 12.18
CA PRO A 76 -9.21 18.80 13.60
C PRO A 76 -10.21 19.84 14.08
N ASP A 77 -10.77 19.63 15.26
CA ASP A 77 -11.67 20.55 15.95
C ASP A 77 -10.93 21.40 17.02
N GLU A 78 -11.67 22.21 17.75
CA GLU A 78 -11.15 23.08 18.83
C GLU A 78 -10.60 22.33 20.05
N HIS A 79 -10.94 21.04 20.20
CA HIS A 79 -10.44 20.18 21.28
C HIS A 79 -9.25 19.33 20.83
N SER A 80 -8.90 19.41 19.56
CA SER A 80 -7.81 18.63 18.98
C SER A 80 -6.44 19.14 19.47
N HIS A 81 -5.61 18.23 19.92
CA HIS A 81 -4.23 18.50 20.32
C HIS A 81 -3.27 17.43 19.80
N LYS A 82 -1.97 17.66 19.99
CA LYS A 82 -0.90 16.80 19.42
C LYS A 82 -1.03 15.31 19.74
N TYR A 83 -1.69 14.91 20.82
CA TYR A 83 -1.87 13.51 21.17
C TYR A 83 -3.18 12.93 20.61
N THR A 84 -4.26 13.71 20.57
CA THR A 84 -5.53 13.26 19.96
C THR A 84 -5.41 13.09 18.46
N ARG A 85 -4.57 13.91 17.79
CA ARG A 85 -4.26 13.80 16.36
C ARG A 85 -3.24 12.70 16.02
N GLY A 86 -2.82 11.91 17.00
CA GLY A 86 -1.91 10.78 16.84
C GLY A 86 -0.42 11.17 16.84
N VAL A 87 0.39 10.20 17.22
CA VAL A 87 1.85 10.29 17.25
C VAL A 87 2.42 9.26 16.29
N LEU A 88 3.07 9.70 15.22
CA LEU A 88 3.72 8.84 14.24
C LEU A 88 5.18 8.61 14.60
N GLY A 89 5.55 7.36 14.84
CA GLY A 89 6.94 6.93 14.94
C GLY A 89 7.51 6.61 13.56
N MET A 90 8.71 7.08 13.26
CA MET A 90 9.33 6.90 11.94
C MET A 90 10.70 6.27 12.04
N LEU A 91 10.90 5.17 11.28
CA LEU A 91 12.13 4.42 11.09
C LEU A 91 12.50 4.44 9.59
N THR A 92 12.77 5.64 9.06
CA THR A 92 13.04 5.87 7.63
C THR A 92 14.36 6.61 7.43
N GLY A 93 14.94 6.48 6.24
CA GLY A 93 16.17 7.15 5.87
C GLY A 93 17.43 6.53 6.49
N SER A 94 18.54 6.93 5.93
CA SER A 94 19.88 6.58 6.36
C SER A 94 20.86 7.67 5.87
N LEU A 95 22.15 7.53 6.19
CA LEU A 95 23.18 8.42 5.62
C LEU A 95 23.32 8.23 4.10
N GLU A 96 23.04 7.04 3.58
CA GLU A 96 23.00 6.78 2.13
C GLU A 96 21.80 7.46 1.45
N TYR A 97 20.65 7.49 2.16
CA TYR A 97 19.39 8.00 1.64
C TYR A 97 18.76 9.05 2.56
N PRO A 98 19.48 10.17 2.84
CA PRO A 98 18.97 11.19 3.76
C PRO A 98 17.73 11.91 3.22
N GLY A 99 17.59 12.00 1.89
CA GLY A 99 16.41 12.56 1.24
C GLY A 99 15.13 11.78 1.55
N ALA A 100 15.21 10.45 1.72
CA ALA A 100 14.06 9.64 2.10
C ALA A 100 13.54 10.03 3.49
N ALA A 101 14.43 10.28 4.45
CA ALA A 101 14.07 10.78 5.78
C ALA A 101 13.35 12.13 5.69
N LEU A 102 13.94 13.09 4.96
CA LEU A 102 13.37 14.43 4.79
C LEU A 102 11.99 14.41 4.15
N MET A 103 11.85 13.67 3.04
CA MET A 103 10.57 13.56 2.32
C MET A 103 9.50 12.87 3.16
N SER A 104 9.85 11.77 3.83
CA SER A 104 8.91 11.02 4.67
C SER A 104 8.40 11.86 5.84
N VAL A 105 9.29 12.56 6.56
CA VAL A 105 8.89 13.41 7.69
C VAL A 105 8.06 14.58 7.23
N ARG A 106 8.45 15.26 6.15
CA ARG A 106 7.66 16.37 5.58
C ARG A 106 6.28 15.91 5.11
N ALA A 107 6.19 14.76 4.45
CA ALA A 107 4.90 14.18 4.07
C ALA A 107 4.02 13.90 5.29
N ALA A 108 4.58 13.29 6.34
CA ALA A 108 3.88 13.02 7.59
C ALA A 108 3.35 14.29 8.26
N LEU A 109 4.16 15.33 8.37
CA LEU A 109 3.75 16.62 8.93
C LEU A 109 2.60 17.25 8.14
N ASN A 110 2.64 17.14 6.81
CA ASN A 110 1.61 17.67 5.92
C ASN A 110 0.29 16.88 5.95
N THR A 111 0.27 15.64 6.43
CA THR A 111 -0.98 14.87 6.62
C THR A 111 -1.78 15.31 7.82
N GLY A 112 -1.22 16.20 8.67
CA GLY A 112 -1.91 16.71 9.84
C GLY A 112 -1.76 15.84 11.09
N VAL A 113 -0.82 14.86 11.10
CA VAL A 113 -0.50 14.13 12.32
C VAL A 113 -0.07 15.06 13.46
N GLY A 114 -0.47 14.74 14.69
CA GLY A 114 -0.23 15.62 15.85
C GLY A 114 1.24 15.75 16.25
N MET A 115 2.04 14.71 16.03
CA MET A 115 3.47 14.70 16.33
C MET A 115 4.18 13.63 15.46
N VAL A 116 5.36 13.98 14.97
CA VAL A 116 6.30 13.02 14.38
C VAL A 116 7.44 12.74 15.37
N ARG A 117 7.68 11.47 15.67
CA ARG A 117 8.85 10.98 16.40
C ARG A 117 9.77 10.23 15.45
N PHE A 118 10.93 10.79 15.17
CA PHE A 118 11.87 10.26 14.19
C PHE A 118 13.08 9.60 14.85
N ASN A 119 13.41 8.38 14.44
CA ASN A 119 14.65 7.70 14.86
C ASN A 119 15.82 8.17 13.99
N ALA A 120 16.60 9.10 14.50
CA ALA A 120 17.84 9.47 13.87
C ALA A 120 18.93 8.46 14.26
N ASN A 121 19.31 7.63 13.31
CA ASN A 121 20.29 6.55 13.52
C ASN A 121 21.76 7.01 13.47
N SER A 122 22.01 8.29 13.13
CA SER A 122 23.33 8.92 13.22
C SER A 122 23.22 10.38 13.66
N HIS A 123 24.35 10.95 14.10
CA HIS A 123 24.43 12.35 14.50
C HIS A 123 24.21 13.28 13.29
N GLU A 124 24.83 12.96 12.17
CA GLU A 124 24.76 13.74 10.92
C GLU A 124 23.33 13.79 10.37
N LEU A 125 22.64 12.65 10.34
CA LEU A 125 21.24 12.59 9.93
C LEU A 125 20.37 13.41 10.86
N ARG A 126 20.62 13.35 12.17
CA ARG A 126 19.89 14.15 13.16
C ARG A 126 20.07 15.65 12.94
N GLN A 127 21.31 16.10 12.68
CA GLN A 127 21.58 17.52 12.42
C GLN A 127 20.88 18.02 11.16
N LEU A 128 20.94 17.20 10.09
CA LEU A 128 20.23 17.49 8.84
C LEU A 128 18.71 17.62 9.08
N MET A 129 18.15 16.69 9.82
CA MET A 129 16.71 16.66 10.09
C MET A 129 16.27 17.86 10.97
N ILE A 130 17.05 18.23 11.99
CA ILE A 130 16.78 19.42 12.83
C ILE A 130 16.78 20.69 11.98
N ALA A 131 17.70 20.80 11.02
CA ALA A 131 17.80 21.98 10.16
C ALA A 131 16.58 22.15 9.24
N HIS A 132 15.94 21.05 8.84
CA HIS A 132 14.84 21.06 7.86
C HIS A 132 13.45 20.83 8.46
N ASN A 133 13.36 20.15 9.60
CA ASN A 133 12.09 19.81 10.26
C ASN A 133 12.24 19.96 11.78
N PRO A 134 12.42 21.20 12.29
CA PRO A 134 12.70 21.47 13.69
C PRO A 134 11.55 21.10 14.63
N GLU A 135 10.32 20.98 14.12
CA GLU A 135 9.13 20.56 14.86
C GLU A 135 9.08 19.05 15.16
N THR A 136 10.00 18.26 14.59
CA THR A 136 10.06 16.82 14.77
C THR A 136 10.75 16.47 16.10
N VAL A 137 10.19 15.52 16.84
CA VAL A 137 10.79 14.99 18.06
C VAL A 137 11.75 13.84 17.70
N TYR A 138 13.02 14.01 18.03
CA TYR A 138 14.06 13.01 17.73
C TYR A 138 14.25 12.08 18.91
N PHE A 139 14.43 10.78 18.61
CA PHE A 139 14.79 9.80 19.62
C PHE A 139 15.94 8.89 19.13
N SER A 140 16.63 8.31 20.10
CA SER A 140 17.62 7.24 19.92
C SER A 140 17.18 6.03 20.75
N GLY A 141 17.71 4.85 20.40
CA GLY A 141 17.39 3.61 21.13
C GLY A 141 16.25 2.80 20.52
N ALA A 142 15.67 1.89 21.32
CA ALA A 142 14.72 0.91 20.87
C ALA A 142 13.35 1.52 20.55
N PRO A 143 12.72 1.16 19.42
CA PRO A 143 11.37 1.59 19.08
C PRO A 143 10.33 1.22 20.16
N ALA A 144 10.45 0.04 20.77
CA ALA A 144 9.55 -0.46 21.81
C ALA A 144 9.40 0.47 23.04
N LEU A 145 10.37 1.34 23.27
CA LEU A 145 10.34 2.30 24.39
C LEU A 145 9.65 3.62 24.02
N GLN A 146 9.20 3.77 22.79
CA GLN A 146 8.58 5.01 22.33
C GLN A 146 7.06 4.94 22.46
N ARG A 147 6.46 6.05 22.91
CA ARG A 147 5.00 6.22 22.93
C ARG A 147 4.55 6.77 21.59
N VAL A 148 3.99 5.91 20.75
CA VAL A 148 3.44 6.24 19.43
C VAL A 148 2.08 5.59 19.26
N THR A 149 1.30 6.08 18.31
CA THR A 149 -0.01 5.51 17.94
C THR A 149 0.07 4.71 16.63
N VAL A 150 1.06 5.01 15.81
CA VAL A 150 1.29 4.36 14.51
C VAL A 150 2.77 4.46 14.14
N TRP A 151 3.26 3.49 13.38
CA TRP A 151 4.62 3.47 12.86
C TRP A 151 4.68 3.61 11.34
N ALA A 152 5.77 4.15 10.83
CA ALA A 152 6.16 4.05 9.42
C ALA A 152 7.66 3.74 9.32
N GLY A 153 8.02 2.82 8.44
CA GLY A 153 9.41 2.42 8.28
C GLY A 153 9.76 1.77 6.95
N GLY A 154 11.06 1.61 6.74
CA GLY A 154 11.65 0.94 5.59
C GLY A 154 12.17 1.85 4.49
N SER A 155 11.47 2.93 4.20
CA SER A 155 11.85 3.88 3.14
C SER A 155 13.26 4.43 3.36
N GLY A 156 14.18 4.23 2.40
CA GLY A 156 15.56 4.73 2.48
C GLY A 156 16.40 4.14 3.60
N SER A 157 16.00 3.00 4.18
CA SER A 157 16.80 2.30 5.19
C SER A 157 17.99 1.62 4.53
N SER A 158 19.19 1.84 5.09
CA SER A 158 20.39 1.03 4.81
C SER A 158 20.32 -0.28 5.58
N HIS A 159 21.23 -1.21 5.29
CA HIS A 159 21.31 -2.50 5.99
C HIS A 159 21.29 -2.34 7.51
N ASP A 160 22.09 -1.42 8.06
CA ASP A 160 22.23 -1.21 9.52
C ASP A 160 20.98 -0.56 10.15
N SER A 161 20.28 0.29 9.42
CA SER A 161 19.07 0.95 9.91
C SER A 161 17.81 0.07 9.76
N LEU A 162 17.85 -0.89 8.84
CA LEU A 162 16.73 -1.77 8.54
C LEU A 162 16.39 -2.71 9.71
N ASP A 163 17.37 -3.09 10.50
CA ASP A 163 17.18 -4.05 11.61
C ASP A 163 16.16 -3.53 12.64
N LYS A 164 16.10 -2.22 12.88
CA LYS A 164 15.10 -1.62 13.77
C LYS A 164 13.67 -1.75 13.24
N ASN A 165 13.51 -1.88 11.92
CA ASN A 165 12.22 -2.08 11.29
C ASN A 165 11.62 -3.47 11.59
N ARG A 166 12.42 -4.45 12.03
CA ARG A 166 11.92 -5.76 12.48
C ARG A 166 10.91 -5.64 13.63
N TYR A 167 11.05 -4.61 14.47
CA TYR A 167 10.07 -4.33 15.53
C TYR A 167 8.67 -4.09 14.96
N LEU A 168 8.56 -3.42 13.81
CA LEU A 168 7.28 -3.06 13.20
C LEU A 168 6.44 -4.28 12.78
N LEU A 169 7.09 -5.42 12.52
CA LEU A 169 6.42 -6.63 12.06
C LEU A 169 5.53 -7.26 13.13
N HIS A 170 5.88 -7.08 14.40
CA HIS A 170 5.19 -7.68 15.54
C HIS A 170 4.72 -6.66 16.59
N SER A 171 4.94 -5.35 16.35
CA SER A 171 4.44 -4.31 17.25
C SER A 171 2.91 -4.33 17.32
N PRO A 172 2.30 -4.01 18.48
CA PRO A 172 0.85 -3.95 18.60
C PRO A 172 0.24 -2.77 17.85
N GLU A 173 1.02 -1.71 17.61
CA GLU A 173 0.56 -0.52 16.91
C GLU A 173 0.43 -0.80 15.40
N PRO A 174 -0.49 -0.12 14.70
CA PRO A 174 -0.52 -0.08 13.25
C PRO A 174 0.83 0.35 12.67
N ALA A 175 1.22 -0.21 11.52
CA ALA A 175 2.47 0.17 10.88
C ALA A 175 2.39 0.16 9.36
N ILE A 176 3.02 1.15 8.75
CA ILE A 176 3.29 1.24 7.31
C ILE A 176 4.70 0.71 7.06
N LEU A 177 4.81 -0.28 6.18
CA LEU A 177 6.02 -1.00 5.83
C LEU A 177 6.33 -0.75 4.34
N ASP A 178 7.39 0.00 4.06
CA ASP A 178 7.80 0.38 2.71
C ASP A 178 9.18 -0.19 2.36
N ALA A 179 9.49 -0.29 1.08
CA ALA A 179 10.82 -0.69 0.57
C ALA A 179 11.39 -1.93 1.29
N GLY A 180 12.56 -1.83 1.91
CA GLY A 180 13.21 -2.94 2.62
C GLY A 180 12.39 -3.54 3.76
N ALA A 181 11.47 -2.81 4.38
CA ALA A 181 10.57 -3.37 5.37
C ALA A 181 9.54 -4.34 4.77
N CYS A 182 9.22 -4.24 3.46
CA CYS A 182 8.43 -5.24 2.75
C CYS A 182 9.20 -6.57 2.62
N ASP A 183 10.52 -6.52 2.41
CA ASP A 183 11.35 -7.72 2.35
C ASP A 183 11.42 -8.42 3.71
N LEU A 184 11.61 -7.64 4.79
CA LEU A 184 11.54 -8.17 6.15
C LEU A 184 10.18 -8.78 6.48
N ALA A 185 9.09 -8.20 5.96
CA ALA A 185 7.75 -8.75 6.11
C ALA A 185 7.64 -10.13 5.42
N ALA A 186 8.19 -10.29 4.21
CA ALA A 186 8.23 -11.57 3.51
C ALA A 186 9.04 -12.64 4.30
N GLU A 187 10.22 -12.27 4.82
CA GLU A 187 11.03 -13.13 5.69
C GLU A 187 10.26 -13.53 6.98
N TYR A 188 9.49 -12.60 7.54
CA TYR A 188 8.70 -12.86 8.74
C TYR A 188 7.65 -13.94 8.54
N LEU A 189 7.03 -14.01 7.35
CA LEU A 189 6.06 -15.05 7.02
C LEU A 189 6.69 -16.46 7.04
N ALA A 190 7.99 -16.59 6.80
CA ALA A 190 8.72 -17.86 6.91
C ALA A 190 8.74 -18.44 8.34
N THR A 191 8.48 -17.60 9.35
CA THR A 191 8.33 -18.06 10.74
C THR A 191 6.96 -18.69 11.04
N GLY A 192 6.08 -18.82 10.04
CA GLY A 192 4.71 -19.33 10.19
C GLY A 192 3.72 -18.32 10.79
N LYS A 193 4.12 -17.06 10.92
CA LYS A 193 3.29 -15.98 11.49
C LYS A 193 2.72 -15.10 10.36
N HIS A 194 1.60 -14.43 10.66
CA HIS A 194 1.02 -13.40 9.81
C HIS A 194 1.23 -12.01 10.42
N LEU A 195 1.25 -10.99 9.57
CA LEU A 195 1.46 -9.60 10.02
C LEU A 195 0.24 -9.02 10.75
N GLY A 196 -0.96 -9.40 10.31
CA GLY A 196 -2.22 -8.85 10.80
C GLY A 196 -2.71 -7.62 10.03
N SER A 197 -4.04 -7.41 10.08
CA SER A 197 -4.74 -6.38 9.28
C SER A 197 -4.37 -4.93 9.62
N HIS A 198 -3.73 -4.70 10.76
CA HIS A 198 -3.24 -3.38 11.20
C HIS A 198 -1.87 -3.01 10.58
N LYS A 199 -1.29 -3.88 9.76
CA LYS A 199 -0.08 -3.58 8.97
C LYS A 199 -0.45 -3.26 7.53
N ILE A 200 0.31 -2.33 6.95
CA ILE A 200 0.13 -1.90 5.57
C ILE A 200 1.48 -2.03 4.85
N LEU A 201 1.53 -2.86 3.83
CA LEU A 201 2.67 -2.95 2.91
C LEU A 201 2.44 -1.99 1.74
N THR A 202 3.47 -1.25 1.32
CA THR A 202 3.36 -0.23 0.26
C THR A 202 4.29 -0.48 -0.93
N PRO A 203 4.31 -1.69 -1.53
CA PRO A 203 5.23 -2.00 -2.62
C PRO A 203 4.82 -1.31 -3.93
N HIS A 204 5.80 -0.99 -4.78
CA HIS A 204 5.60 -0.89 -6.23
C HIS A 204 5.77 -2.28 -6.88
N ALA A 205 5.51 -2.42 -8.18
CA ALA A 205 5.48 -3.74 -8.84
C ALA A 205 6.78 -4.56 -8.68
N ALA A 206 7.95 -3.94 -8.74
CA ALA A 206 9.21 -4.66 -8.56
C ALA A 206 9.47 -5.06 -7.09
N GLU A 207 9.01 -4.27 -6.11
CA GLU A 207 9.05 -4.63 -4.70
C GLU A 207 8.06 -5.75 -4.40
N LEU A 208 6.89 -5.75 -5.04
CA LEU A 208 5.90 -6.82 -4.90
C LEU A 208 6.41 -8.13 -5.51
N GLU A 209 7.05 -8.10 -6.69
CA GLU A 209 7.75 -9.26 -7.26
C GLU A 209 8.75 -9.86 -6.27
N ARG A 210 9.60 -9.02 -5.70
CA ARG A 210 10.63 -9.45 -4.73
C ARG A 210 9.99 -10.04 -3.46
N PHE A 211 8.96 -9.38 -2.92
CA PHE A 211 8.19 -9.88 -1.77
C PHE A 211 7.62 -11.28 -2.06
N LEU A 212 6.92 -11.46 -3.18
CA LEU A 212 6.31 -12.73 -3.55
C LEU A 212 7.35 -13.83 -3.78
N ARG A 213 8.50 -13.50 -4.37
CA ARG A 213 9.62 -14.44 -4.54
C ARG A 213 10.19 -14.89 -3.20
N ILE A 214 10.43 -13.97 -2.27
CA ILE A 214 10.93 -14.31 -0.92
C ILE A 214 9.93 -15.22 -0.20
N VAL A 215 8.63 -14.91 -0.27
CA VAL A 215 7.60 -15.77 0.33
C VAL A 215 7.58 -17.16 -0.30
N HIS A 216 7.67 -17.26 -1.62
CA HIS A 216 7.71 -18.56 -2.31
C HIS A 216 8.94 -19.39 -1.89
N GLU A 217 10.12 -18.77 -1.77
CA GLU A 217 11.37 -19.43 -1.40
C GLU A 217 11.42 -19.82 0.07
N LEU A 218 11.00 -18.95 0.97
CA LEU A 218 11.18 -19.12 2.42
C LEU A 218 9.94 -19.66 3.15
N ALA A 219 8.76 -19.51 2.57
CA ALA A 219 7.49 -19.97 3.15
C ALA A 219 6.65 -20.79 2.13
N PRO A 220 7.21 -21.87 1.54
CA PRO A 220 6.56 -22.63 0.46
C PRO A 220 5.22 -23.21 0.86
N GLU A 221 5.04 -23.62 2.11
CA GLU A 221 3.77 -24.13 2.62
C GLU A 221 2.67 -23.04 2.63
N THR A 222 3.05 -21.82 3.03
CA THR A 222 2.15 -20.66 2.99
C THR A 222 1.78 -20.33 1.54
N TRP A 223 2.76 -20.33 0.65
CA TRP A 223 2.53 -20.13 -0.78
C TRP A 223 1.54 -21.15 -1.33
N LYS A 224 1.82 -22.45 -1.12
CA LYS A 224 1.00 -23.54 -1.63
C LYS A 224 -0.44 -23.51 -1.10
N LYS A 225 -0.59 -23.16 0.18
CA LYS A 225 -1.91 -23.03 0.81
C LYS A 225 -2.79 -21.96 0.16
N HIS A 226 -2.22 -20.83 -0.24
CA HIS A 226 -2.98 -19.68 -0.75
C HIS A 226 -3.01 -19.60 -2.27
N LEU A 227 -1.95 -20.01 -2.95
CA LEU A 227 -1.75 -19.86 -4.39
C LEU A 227 -1.58 -21.20 -5.14
N GLY A 228 -1.54 -22.33 -4.43
CA GLY A 228 -1.33 -23.62 -5.04
C GLY A 228 0.00 -23.73 -5.78
N ASP A 229 -0.06 -24.22 -7.02
CA ASP A 229 1.12 -24.36 -7.89
C ASP A 229 1.35 -23.12 -8.78
N ALA A 230 0.84 -21.95 -8.36
CA ALA A 230 1.07 -20.72 -9.12
C ALA A 230 2.56 -20.39 -9.21
N ILE A 231 3.01 -20.01 -10.41
CA ILE A 231 4.38 -19.55 -10.65
C ILE A 231 4.55 -18.16 -10.03
N VAL A 232 5.73 -17.89 -9.47
CA VAL A 232 6.10 -16.57 -8.97
C VAL A 232 6.03 -15.56 -10.14
N PRO A 233 5.25 -14.47 -10.00
CA PRO A 233 5.10 -13.52 -11.08
C PRO A 233 6.38 -12.71 -11.29
N SER A 234 6.68 -12.42 -12.55
CA SER A 234 7.60 -11.34 -12.87
C SER A 234 6.92 -9.98 -12.68
N ARG A 235 7.71 -8.90 -12.67
CA ARG A 235 7.18 -7.53 -12.69
C ARG A 235 6.16 -7.32 -13.82
N LYS A 236 6.42 -7.87 -15.01
CA LYS A 236 5.50 -7.78 -16.17
C LYS A 236 4.16 -8.46 -15.89
N ASP A 237 4.18 -9.59 -15.20
CA ASP A 237 2.96 -10.31 -14.83
C ASP A 237 2.16 -9.52 -13.79
N ILE A 238 2.84 -8.84 -12.86
CA ILE A 238 2.20 -7.97 -11.87
C ILE A 238 1.58 -6.75 -12.58
N ASP A 239 2.30 -6.11 -13.49
CA ASP A 239 1.78 -4.98 -14.27
C ASP A 239 0.60 -5.40 -15.17
N ALA A 240 0.57 -6.63 -15.66
CA ALA A 240 -0.51 -7.19 -16.47
C ALA A 240 -1.75 -7.59 -15.64
N GLU A 241 -1.56 -8.11 -14.43
CA GLU A 241 -2.63 -8.57 -13.53
C GLU A 241 -2.52 -7.94 -12.12
N PRO A 242 -2.48 -6.61 -11.97
CA PRO A 242 -2.18 -5.96 -10.70
C PRO A 242 -3.23 -6.26 -9.63
N PHE A 243 -4.50 -6.37 -10.00
CA PHE A 243 -5.61 -6.73 -9.11
C PHE A 243 -5.43 -8.12 -8.49
N ARG A 244 -5.00 -9.10 -9.29
CA ARG A 244 -4.73 -10.46 -8.81
C ARG A 244 -3.61 -10.48 -7.78
N TRP A 245 -2.49 -9.85 -8.11
CA TRP A 245 -1.28 -9.96 -7.31
C TRP A 245 -1.30 -9.13 -6.04
N VAL A 246 -1.98 -7.97 -6.03
CA VAL A 246 -2.18 -7.21 -4.79
C VAL A 246 -3.05 -7.99 -3.79
N ARG A 247 -4.08 -8.68 -4.25
CA ARG A 247 -4.93 -9.55 -3.42
C ARG A 247 -4.16 -10.76 -2.90
N ALA A 248 -3.42 -11.44 -3.78
CA ALA A 248 -2.57 -12.56 -3.39
C ALA A 248 -1.59 -12.17 -2.28
N ALA A 249 -0.93 -11.04 -2.40
CA ALA A 249 -0.01 -10.54 -1.38
C ALA A 249 -0.71 -10.23 -0.05
N SER A 250 -1.93 -9.66 -0.10
CA SER A 250 -2.73 -9.39 1.09
C SER A 250 -3.16 -10.68 1.79
N GLU A 251 -3.61 -11.69 1.05
CA GLU A 251 -3.99 -13.00 1.57
C GLU A 251 -2.78 -13.74 2.18
N LEU A 252 -1.62 -13.72 1.51
CA LEU A 252 -0.39 -14.34 2.01
C LEU A 252 0.10 -13.69 3.30
N SER A 253 0.10 -12.36 3.35
CA SER A 253 0.69 -11.60 4.47
C SER A 253 -0.26 -11.44 5.66
N GLY A 254 -1.57 -11.52 5.43
CA GLY A 254 -2.58 -11.12 6.39
C GLY A 254 -2.61 -9.62 6.67
N ALA A 255 -1.93 -8.82 5.83
CA ALA A 255 -1.83 -7.37 5.91
C ALA A 255 -2.60 -6.68 4.79
N THR A 256 -2.89 -5.40 4.96
CA THR A 256 -3.33 -4.58 3.83
C THR A 256 -2.14 -4.31 2.90
N VAL A 257 -2.33 -4.50 1.60
CA VAL A 257 -1.29 -4.22 0.60
C VAL A 257 -1.76 -3.10 -0.32
N MET A 258 -0.94 -2.05 -0.42
CA MET A 258 -1.13 -0.91 -1.30
C MET A 258 -0.09 -0.98 -2.43
N LEU A 259 -0.47 -1.51 -3.57
CA LEU A 259 0.36 -1.58 -4.77
C LEU A 259 0.40 -0.22 -5.46
N LYS A 260 1.57 0.43 -5.39
CA LYS A 260 1.81 1.75 -6.01
C LYS A 260 1.93 1.64 -7.53
N GLY A 261 1.30 2.56 -8.26
CA GLY A 261 1.34 2.66 -9.72
C GLY A 261 0.51 3.83 -10.24
N GLY A 262 0.36 3.95 -11.56
CA GLY A 262 -0.53 4.95 -12.17
C GLY A 262 -1.98 4.84 -11.71
N TYR A 263 -2.40 3.64 -11.33
CA TYR A 263 -3.51 3.35 -10.43
C TYR A 263 -2.96 2.65 -9.20
N THR A 264 -3.23 3.20 -8.03
CA THR A 264 -2.89 2.55 -6.77
C THR A 264 -4.01 1.60 -6.38
N LEU A 265 -3.68 0.31 -6.20
CA LEU A 265 -4.62 -0.71 -5.76
C LEU A 265 -4.37 -1.05 -4.29
N ILE A 266 -5.44 -1.11 -3.50
CA ILE A 266 -5.37 -1.41 -2.07
C ILE A 266 -6.21 -2.64 -1.79
N ALA A 267 -5.59 -3.73 -1.36
CA ALA A 267 -6.29 -4.96 -0.97
C ALA A 267 -6.15 -5.22 0.53
N ALA A 268 -7.27 -5.46 1.18
CA ALA A 268 -7.32 -5.81 2.59
C ALA A 268 -7.55 -7.32 2.78
N PRO A 269 -7.10 -7.92 3.91
CA PRO A 269 -7.24 -9.36 4.16
C PRO A 269 -8.67 -9.87 4.22
N ASN A 270 -9.64 -8.98 4.46
CA ASN A 270 -11.08 -9.29 4.43
C ASN A 270 -11.65 -9.38 3.01
N GLY A 271 -10.81 -9.26 1.97
CA GLY A 271 -11.16 -9.30 0.56
C GLY A 271 -11.66 -7.98 -0.02
N ALA A 272 -11.79 -6.91 0.78
CA ALA A 272 -12.09 -5.58 0.24
C ALA A 272 -10.92 -5.09 -0.61
N THR A 273 -11.24 -4.53 -1.78
CA THR A 273 -10.22 -3.99 -2.68
C THR A 273 -10.68 -2.63 -3.20
N TYR A 274 -9.76 -1.68 -3.17
CA TYR A 274 -9.98 -0.30 -3.58
C TYR A 274 -8.99 0.10 -4.65
N SER A 275 -9.39 1.06 -5.47
CA SER A 275 -8.54 1.68 -6.49
C SER A 275 -8.58 3.19 -6.37
N VAL A 276 -7.43 3.79 -6.55
CA VAL A 276 -7.22 5.24 -6.58
C VAL A 276 -6.53 5.59 -7.88
N ALA A 277 -7.17 6.41 -8.71
CA ALA A 277 -6.57 6.93 -9.92
C ALA A 277 -5.61 8.08 -9.58
N GLY A 278 -4.42 8.05 -10.17
CA GLY A 278 -3.40 9.09 -9.96
C GLY A 278 -2.49 8.79 -8.77
N GLY A 279 -1.27 9.28 -8.88
CA GLY A 279 -0.20 9.10 -7.88
C GLY A 279 0.92 8.21 -8.41
N SER A 280 1.73 8.75 -9.27
CA SER A 280 3.06 8.20 -9.61
C SER A 280 4.12 9.08 -8.95
#